data_ad02e372adea2947d93c9e435f862cbd
#
_entry.id   ad02e372adea2947d93c9e435f862cbd
#
_cell.length_a   1.000
_cell.length_b   1.000
_cell.length_c   1.000
_cell.angle_alpha   90.00
_cell.angle_beta   90.00
_cell.angle_gamma   90.00
#
_symmetry.space_group_name_H-M   'P 1'
#
loop_
_entity.id
_entity.type
_entity.pdbx_description
1 polymer ?
#
loop_
_entity_poly.entity_id
_entity_poly.type
_entity_poly.pdbx_seq_one_letter_code
_entity_poly.pdbx_strand_id
1 'polypeptide(L)'
;KRAIDQSACNKDLSCLKGFCPSFVTLEGATPKKAATATLELPDMPMPELPTIVGTHNVVITGVGGTGVVTIGAVLAQAAQIDGKGAGMMEMAGLAQKGGAVHIHCRIAEKPSDITAIRVATGEAHVLIGGDMVVSAGAKTLGLTRVGKTGAVVNAHQTTTGDFTRDTEFKLPFDRL
;
A
#
# COMPACT_ATOMS: atom_id res chain seq x y z
N LYS A 1 -27.29 -11.43 11.39
CA LYS A 1 -25.88 -11.80 11.54
C LYS A 1 -25.08 -10.56 11.92
N ARG A 2 -24.17 -10.67 12.88
CA ARG A 2 -23.30 -9.57 13.28
C ARG A 2 -22.20 -9.37 12.23
N ALA A 3 -21.90 -8.12 11.91
CA ALA A 3 -20.81 -7.73 11.06
C ALA A 3 -20.13 -6.50 11.66
N ILE A 4 -18.92 -6.21 11.21
CA ILE A 4 -18.16 -5.03 11.64
C ILE A 4 -18.21 -4.01 10.50
N ASP A 5 -18.58 -2.78 10.81
CA ASP A 5 -18.42 -1.67 9.89
C ASP A 5 -16.92 -1.37 9.75
N GLN A 6 -16.36 -1.74 8.61
CA GLN A 6 -14.93 -1.62 8.34
C GLN A 6 -14.46 -0.16 8.26
N SER A 7 -15.37 0.78 7.98
CA SER A 7 -15.03 2.21 7.92
C SER A 7 -14.77 2.78 9.31
N ALA A 8 -15.41 2.23 10.33
CA ALA A 8 -15.31 2.69 11.72
C ALA A 8 -14.39 1.82 12.59
N CYS A 9 -13.84 0.74 12.08
CA CYS A 9 -13.05 -0.22 12.83
C CYS A 9 -11.54 0.08 12.78
N ASN A 10 -10.89 0.19 13.93
CA ASN A 10 -9.44 0.32 14.04
C ASN A 10 -8.67 -1.00 13.86
N LYS A 11 -9.39 -2.13 13.85
CA LYS A 11 -8.82 -3.49 13.77
C LYS A 11 -7.85 -3.84 14.92
N ASP A 12 -7.97 -3.15 16.05
CA ASP A 12 -7.17 -3.38 17.26
C ASP A 12 -7.72 -4.53 18.13
N LEU A 13 -8.85 -5.12 17.75
CA LEU A 13 -9.52 -6.22 18.44
C LEU A 13 -9.95 -5.93 19.87
N SER A 14 -9.93 -4.69 20.32
CA SER A 14 -10.41 -4.29 21.66
C SER A 14 -11.87 -4.63 21.89
N CYS A 15 -12.65 -4.73 20.81
CA CYS A 15 -14.05 -5.17 20.84
C CYS A 15 -14.24 -6.61 21.38
N LEU A 16 -13.22 -7.45 21.40
CA LEU A 16 -13.31 -8.79 21.98
C LEU A 16 -13.48 -8.76 23.51
N LYS A 17 -13.13 -7.63 24.14
CA LYS A 17 -13.21 -7.41 25.59
C LYS A 17 -14.39 -6.54 26.02
N GLY A 18 -15.14 -5.99 25.08
CA GLY A 18 -16.23 -5.07 25.40
C GLY A 18 -17.09 -4.68 24.21
N PHE A 19 -17.97 -3.71 24.42
CA PHE A 19 -18.83 -3.15 23.39
C PHE A 19 -18.04 -2.29 22.41
N CYS A 20 -18.33 -2.44 21.11
CA CYS A 20 -17.77 -1.62 20.06
C CYS A 20 -18.90 -1.01 19.20
N PRO A 21 -18.92 0.32 18.98
CA PRO A 21 -19.96 0.97 18.16
C PRO A 21 -19.88 0.59 16.68
N SER A 22 -18.76 -0.02 16.23
CA SER A 22 -18.62 -0.53 14.86
C SER A 22 -19.32 -1.87 14.61
N PHE A 23 -19.91 -2.49 15.64
CA PHE A 23 -20.73 -3.67 15.46
C PHE A 23 -22.13 -3.30 14.95
N VAL A 24 -22.49 -3.94 13.86
CA VAL A 24 -23.84 -3.81 13.27
C VAL A 24 -24.52 -5.17 13.29
N THR A 25 -25.78 -5.22 13.71
CA THR A 25 -26.61 -6.43 13.65
C THR A 25 -27.60 -6.28 12.50
N LEU A 26 -27.57 -7.21 11.57
CA LEU A 26 -28.53 -7.30 10.47
C LEU A 26 -29.52 -8.40 10.80
N GLU A 27 -30.79 -8.03 11.00
CA GLU A 27 -31.89 -8.96 11.22
C GLU A 27 -32.54 -9.34 9.89
N GLY A 28 -32.93 -10.61 9.74
CA GLY A 28 -33.59 -11.11 8.52
C GLY A 28 -32.70 -11.21 7.28
N ALA A 29 -31.42 -10.90 7.39
CA ALA A 29 -30.49 -11.00 6.27
C ALA A 29 -29.78 -12.35 6.21
N THR A 30 -29.69 -12.90 5.00
CA THR A 30 -28.86 -14.08 4.72
C THR A 30 -27.54 -13.62 4.08
N PRO A 31 -26.37 -14.05 4.59
CA PRO A 31 -25.11 -13.68 3.99
C PRO A 31 -25.02 -14.14 2.54
N LYS A 32 -24.77 -13.21 1.61
CA LYS A 32 -24.40 -13.56 0.25
C LYS A 32 -23.04 -14.25 0.32
N LYS A 33 -22.96 -15.52 -0.11
CA LYS A 33 -21.66 -16.16 -0.30
C LYS A 33 -20.98 -15.41 -1.43
N ALA A 34 -19.83 -14.80 -1.15
CA ALA A 34 -18.97 -14.31 -2.22
C ALA A 34 -18.60 -15.51 -3.08
N ALA A 35 -18.90 -15.44 -4.38
CA ALA A 35 -18.33 -16.38 -5.33
C ALA A 35 -16.81 -16.18 -5.25
N THR A 36 -16.08 -17.23 -4.89
CA THR A 36 -14.63 -17.22 -4.99
C THR A 36 -14.33 -17.18 -6.49
N ALA A 37 -14.12 -15.99 -7.01
CA ALA A 37 -13.60 -15.86 -8.36
C ALA A 37 -12.21 -16.47 -8.34
N THR A 38 -12.03 -17.63 -8.91
CA THR A 38 -10.72 -18.15 -9.27
C THR A 38 -10.17 -17.21 -10.34
N LEU A 39 -9.21 -16.39 -9.95
CA LEU A 39 -8.48 -15.57 -10.92
C LEU A 39 -7.56 -16.52 -11.69
N GLU A 40 -8.00 -16.93 -12.86
CA GLU A 40 -7.12 -17.63 -13.81
C GLU A 40 -6.19 -16.58 -14.42
N LEU A 41 -4.97 -16.56 -13.96
CA LEU A 41 -3.93 -15.74 -14.57
C LEU A 41 -3.47 -16.42 -15.87
N PRO A 42 -3.39 -15.68 -16.99
CA PRO A 42 -2.79 -16.23 -18.19
C PRO A 42 -1.32 -16.57 -17.94
N ASP A 43 -0.80 -17.55 -18.67
CA ASP A 43 0.63 -17.82 -18.68
C ASP A 43 1.38 -16.56 -19.10
N MET A 44 2.13 -16.01 -18.16
CA MET A 44 2.95 -14.82 -18.41
C MET A 44 4.40 -15.23 -18.59
N PRO A 45 5.09 -14.71 -19.62
CA PRO A 45 6.50 -14.97 -19.77
C PRO A 45 7.28 -14.42 -18.57
N MET A 46 8.35 -15.11 -18.18
CA MET A 46 9.25 -14.60 -17.14
C MET A 46 9.82 -13.26 -17.59
N PRO A 47 9.74 -12.22 -16.76
CA PRO A 47 10.29 -10.91 -17.10
C PRO A 47 11.84 -10.98 -17.14
N GLU A 48 12.43 -10.18 -17.99
CA GLU A 48 13.88 -9.94 -17.92
C GLU A 48 14.17 -9.16 -16.63
N LEU A 49 15.00 -9.75 -15.77
CA LEU A 49 15.36 -9.13 -14.51
C LEU A 49 16.48 -8.11 -14.74
N PRO A 50 16.28 -6.84 -14.35
CA PRO A 50 17.32 -5.83 -14.48
C PRO A 50 18.49 -6.14 -13.53
N THR A 51 19.71 -5.93 -13.99
CA THR A 51 20.89 -5.97 -13.12
C THR A 51 20.83 -4.82 -12.13
N ILE A 52 21.01 -5.11 -10.85
CA ILE A 52 21.05 -4.09 -9.81
C ILE A 52 22.43 -3.42 -9.83
N VAL A 53 22.46 -2.15 -10.19
CA VAL A 53 23.66 -1.31 -10.09
C VAL A 53 23.45 -0.32 -8.94
N GLY A 54 24.25 -0.44 -7.88
CA GLY A 54 24.05 0.31 -6.64
C GLY A 54 22.79 -0.18 -5.89
N THR A 55 21.76 0.63 -5.85
CA THR A 55 20.50 0.28 -5.17
C THR A 55 19.29 0.36 -6.10
N HIS A 56 18.42 -0.63 -6.02
CA HIS A 56 17.10 -0.61 -6.63
C HIS A 56 16.08 -0.10 -5.60
N ASN A 57 15.45 1.03 -5.91
CA ASN A 57 14.61 1.77 -4.97
C ASN A 57 13.15 1.52 -5.26
N VAL A 58 12.45 0.90 -4.33
CA VAL A 58 11.02 0.63 -4.38
C VAL A 58 10.31 1.52 -3.37
N VAL A 59 9.29 2.24 -3.81
CA VAL A 59 8.40 3.02 -2.96
C VAL A 59 7.05 2.33 -2.94
N ILE A 60 6.53 2.04 -1.76
CA ILE A 60 5.22 1.43 -1.59
C ILE A 60 4.35 2.40 -0.82
N THR A 61 3.17 2.69 -1.33
CA THR A 61 2.28 3.69 -0.73
C THR A 61 0.88 3.14 -0.54
N GLY A 62 0.17 3.71 0.40
CA GLY A 62 -1.25 3.38 0.59
C GLY A 62 -1.83 3.97 1.86
N VAL A 63 -3.11 3.72 2.07
CA VAL A 63 -3.82 4.13 3.27
C VAL A 63 -3.48 3.18 4.43
N GLY A 64 -3.28 3.72 5.62
CA GLY A 64 -3.01 2.95 6.83
C GLY A 64 -4.07 1.87 7.09
N GLY A 65 -3.62 0.67 7.44
CA GLY A 65 -4.47 -0.50 7.68
C GLY A 65 -4.74 -1.36 6.43
N THR A 66 -4.24 -1.01 5.25
CA THR A 66 -4.41 -1.78 4.00
C THR A 66 -3.29 -2.81 3.75
N GLY A 67 -2.38 -2.97 4.70
CA GLY A 67 -1.30 -3.96 4.60
C GLY A 67 -0.02 -3.47 3.90
N VAL A 68 0.10 -2.19 3.61
CA VAL A 68 1.26 -1.58 2.93
C VAL A 68 2.58 -1.91 3.63
N VAL A 69 2.62 -1.82 4.96
CA VAL A 69 3.80 -2.16 5.77
C VAL A 69 4.17 -3.64 5.60
N THR A 70 3.18 -4.52 5.60
CA THR A 70 3.38 -5.95 5.41
C THR A 70 3.99 -6.26 4.04
N ILE A 71 3.53 -5.58 2.99
CA ILE A 71 4.09 -5.74 1.63
C ILE A 71 5.57 -5.36 1.63
N GLY A 72 5.93 -4.23 2.26
CA GLY A 72 7.33 -3.79 2.37
C GLY A 72 8.19 -4.80 3.12
N ALA A 73 7.70 -5.32 4.25
CA ALA A 73 8.41 -6.32 5.04
C ALA A 73 8.63 -7.63 4.27
N VAL A 74 7.61 -8.12 3.56
CA VAL A 74 7.71 -9.32 2.71
C VAL A 74 8.74 -9.12 1.60
N LEU A 75 8.72 -7.96 0.94
CA LEU A 75 9.68 -7.65 -0.12
C LEU A 75 11.13 -7.60 0.41
N ALA A 76 11.35 -6.95 1.55
CA ALA A 76 12.66 -6.89 2.16
C ALA A 76 13.16 -8.28 2.59
N GLN A 77 12.28 -9.09 3.18
CA GLN A 77 12.61 -10.46 3.57
C GLN A 77 12.91 -11.34 2.35
N ALA A 78 12.14 -11.22 1.27
CA ALA A 78 12.40 -11.96 0.03
C ALA A 78 13.78 -11.61 -0.55
N ALA A 79 14.14 -10.34 -0.60
CA ALA A 79 15.45 -9.91 -1.06
C ALA A 79 16.60 -10.49 -0.20
N GLN A 80 16.41 -10.60 1.13
CA GLN A 80 17.39 -11.24 2.02
C GLN A 80 17.50 -12.74 1.78
N ILE A 81 16.39 -13.43 1.52
CA ILE A 81 16.40 -14.87 1.19
C ILE A 81 17.16 -15.11 -0.13
N ASP A 82 17.04 -14.20 -1.09
CA ASP A 82 17.81 -14.21 -2.35
C ASP A 82 19.28 -13.80 -2.17
N GLY A 83 19.75 -13.62 -0.94
CA GLY A 83 21.14 -13.25 -0.64
C GLY A 83 21.50 -11.80 -0.93
N LYS A 84 20.50 -10.93 -1.16
CA LYS A 84 20.71 -9.51 -1.45
C LYS A 84 20.66 -8.64 -0.19
N GLY A 85 21.23 -7.46 -0.26
CA GLY A 85 21.02 -6.40 0.74
C GLY A 85 19.62 -5.84 0.64
N ALA A 86 18.96 -5.64 1.79
CA ALA A 86 17.66 -4.96 1.85
C ALA A 86 17.62 -3.98 3.02
N GLY A 87 17.14 -2.78 2.77
CA GLY A 87 16.85 -1.76 3.78
C GLY A 87 15.42 -1.27 3.62
N MET A 88 14.66 -1.22 4.72
CA MET A 88 13.29 -0.76 4.71
C MET A 88 13.08 0.33 5.77
N MET A 89 12.34 1.36 5.42
CA MET A 89 11.87 2.40 6.33
C MET A 89 10.40 2.67 6.08
N GLU A 90 9.63 2.70 7.14
CA GLU A 90 8.24 3.12 7.10
C GLU A 90 8.08 4.57 7.57
N MET A 91 7.23 5.29 6.89
CA MET A 91 6.78 6.61 7.28
C MET A 91 5.26 6.59 7.38
N ALA A 92 4.78 6.27 8.56
CA ALA A 92 3.36 6.39 8.90
C ALA A 92 3.07 7.81 9.38
N GLY A 93 1.94 8.37 8.95
CA GLY A 93 1.45 9.63 9.51
C GLY A 93 0.96 9.45 10.96
N LEU A 94 0.77 10.56 11.69
CA LEU A 94 0.20 10.55 13.04
C LEU A 94 -1.26 10.12 13.08
N ALA A 95 -1.94 10.06 11.93
CA ALA A 95 -3.31 9.55 11.83
C ALA A 95 -3.31 8.03 12.04
N GLN A 96 -3.84 7.60 13.16
CA GLN A 96 -3.91 6.17 13.53
C GLN A 96 -4.84 5.34 12.64
N LYS A 97 -5.69 6.00 11.84
CA LYS A 97 -6.66 5.37 10.94
C LYS A 97 -6.78 6.17 9.67
N GLY A 98 -6.63 5.50 8.52
CA GLY A 98 -6.81 6.11 7.21
C GLY A 98 -5.74 7.15 6.82
N GLY A 99 -4.64 7.26 7.57
CA GLY A 99 -3.53 8.13 7.22
C GLY A 99 -2.66 7.57 6.08
N ALA A 100 -1.96 8.46 5.38
CA ALA A 100 -1.02 8.06 4.33
C ALA A 100 0.19 7.33 4.91
N VAL A 101 0.52 6.18 4.33
CA VAL A 101 1.70 5.39 4.67
C VAL A 101 2.62 5.31 3.45
N HIS A 102 3.90 5.55 3.68
CA HIS A 102 4.94 5.44 2.67
C HIS A 102 6.01 4.48 3.17
N ILE A 103 6.34 3.49 2.37
CA ILE A 103 7.44 2.57 2.62
C ILE A 103 8.53 2.85 1.61
N HIS A 104 9.73 3.05 2.08
CA HIS A 104 10.93 3.09 1.27
C HIS A 104 11.64 1.77 1.44
N CYS A 105 11.80 1.02 0.37
CA CYS A 105 12.55 -0.22 0.33
C CYS A 105 13.70 -0.08 -0.67
N ARG A 106 14.91 -0.33 -0.22
CA ARG A 106 16.11 -0.32 -1.06
C ARG A 106 16.69 -1.71 -1.10
N ILE A 107 16.95 -2.22 -2.30
CA ILE A 107 17.53 -3.53 -2.54
C ILE A 107 18.86 -3.32 -3.26
N ALA A 108 19.90 -4.03 -2.84
CA ALA A 108 21.24 -3.95 -3.43
C ALA A 108 21.85 -5.35 -3.54
N GLU A 109 22.91 -5.50 -4.32
CA GLU A 109 23.63 -6.77 -4.39
C GLU A 109 24.24 -7.12 -3.02
N LYS A 110 24.72 -6.13 -2.27
CA LYS A 110 25.29 -6.31 -0.92
C LYS A 110 24.67 -5.33 0.07
N PRO A 111 24.53 -5.71 1.33
CA PRO A 111 24.03 -4.79 2.38
C PRO A 111 24.89 -3.52 2.50
N SER A 112 26.21 -3.60 2.27
CA SER A 112 27.14 -2.47 2.32
C SER A 112 26.87 -1.38 1.28
N ASP A 113 26.15 -1.71 0.20
CA ASP A 113 25.84 -0.77 -0.88
C ASP A 113 24.65 0.14 -0.52
N ILE A 114 23.96 -0.17 0.58
CA ILE A 114 22.86 0.62 1.09
C ILE A 114 23.38 1.63 2.12
N THR A 115 23.76 2.80 1.66
CA THR A 115 24.30 3.86 2.52
C THR A 115 23.22 4.70 3.20
N ALA A 116 22.01 4.70 2.68
CA ALA A 116 20.85 5.37 3.26
C ALA A 116 19.59 4.57 2.92
N ILE A 117 18.63 4.51 3.83
CA ILE A 117 17.39 3.75 3.60
C ILE A 117 16.34 4.61 2.89
N ARG A 118 16.32 5.91 3.16
CA ARG A 118 15.35 6.82 2.54
C ARG A 118 15.66 6.99 1.04
N VAL A 119 14.65 6.79 0.20
CA VAL A 119 14.72 7.10 -1.22
C VAL A 119 14.69 8.61 -1.40
N ALA A 120 15.64 9.15 -2.14
CA ALA A 120 15.72 10.58 -2.40
C ALA A 120 14.73 11.01 -3.51
N THR A 121 14.57 12.32 -3.66
CA THR A 121 13.72 12.94 -4.69
C THR A 121 14.13 12.45 -6.09
N GLY A 122 13.16 11.97 -6.88
CA GLY A 122 13.38 11.47 -8.23
C GLY A 122 14.18 10.16 -8.33
N GLU A 123 14.38 9.44 -7.22
CA GLU A 123 15.23 8.26 -7.17
C GLU A 123 14.47 6.93 -7.11
N ALA A 124 13.14 6.96 -7.07
CA ALA A 124 12.35 5.73 -7.14
C ALA A 124 12.50 5.06 -8.51
N HIS A 125 12.78 3.75 -8.52
CA HIS A 125 12.73 2.91 -9.71
C HIS A 125 11.34 2.32 -9.90
N VAL A 126 10.70 1.93 -8.79
CA VAL A 126 9.36 1.34 -8.79
C VAL A 126 8.49 2.02 -7.75
N LEU A 127 7.25 2.34 -8.14
CA LEU A 127 6.16 2.74 -7.25
C LEU A 127 5.09 1.64 -7.24
N ILE A 128 4.80 1.10 -6.06
CA ILE A 128 3.67 0.20 -5.82
C ILE A 128 2.64 0.96 -5.00
N GLY A 129 1.55 1.34 -5.63
CA GLY A 129 0.47 2.11 -5.01
C GLY A 129 -0.70 1.25 -4.58
N GLY A 130 -0.92 1.12 -3.27
CA GLY A 130 -2.09 0.44 -2.71
C GLY A 130 -3.40 1.19 -2.92
N ASP A 131 -3.31 2.49 -3.19
CA ASP A 131 -4.43 3.36 -3.58
C ASP A 131 -3.94 4.56 -4.42
N MET A 132 -4.87 5.17 -5.11
CA MET A 132 -4.59 6.30 -6.01
C MET A 132 -4.26 7.59 -5.26
N VAL A 133 -4.93 7.86 -4.14
CA VAL A 133 -4.85 9.15 -3.44
C VAL A 133 -3.46 9.37 -2.87
N VAL A 134 -2.92 8.40 -2.12
CA VAL A 134 -1.58 8.50 -1.55
C VAL A 134 -0.52 8.43 -2.65
N SER A 135 -0.75 7.61 -3.69
CA SER A 135 0.19 7.47 -4.81
C SER A 135 0.32 8.75 -5.63
N ALA A 136 -0.78 9.48 -5.85
CA ALA A 136 -0.78 10.77 -6.55
C ALA A 136 -0.43 11.96 -5.65
N GLY A 137 -0.21 11.73 -4.36
CA GLY A 137 0.16 12.78 -3.42
C GLY A 137 1.55 13.38 -3.73
N ALA A 138 1.72 14.69 -3.46
CA ALA A 138 2.95 15.42 -3.76
C ALA A 138 4.23 14.78 -3.17
N LYS A 139 4.13 14.15 -1.98
CA LYS A 139 5.25 13.42 -1.37
C LYS A 139 5.69 12.23 -2.19
N THR A 140 4.74 11.45 -2.71
CA THR A 140 5.00 10.28 -3.56
C THR A 140 5.55 10.71 -4.91
N LEU A 141 4.87 11.67 -5.56
CA LEU A 141 5.28 12.19 -6.88
C LEU A 141 6.68 12.80 -6.83
N GLY A 142 7.06 13.44 -5.74
CA GLY A 142 8.41 13.96 -5.56
C GLY A 142 9.51 12.89 -5.55
N LEU A 143 9.18 11.62 -5.29
CA LEU A 143 10.13 10.51 -5.34
C LEU A 143 10.26 9.90 -6.73
N THR A 144 9.29 10.16 -7.61
CA THR A 144 9.25 9.61 -8.97
C THR A 144 9.96 10.53 -9.97
N ARG A 145 10.37 9.95 -11.09
CA ARG A 145 10.96 10.67 -12.21
C ARG A 145 10.50 10.07 -13.53
N VAL A 146 10.07 10.94 -14.44
CA VAL A 146 9.68 10.55 -15.80
C VAL A 146 10.85 9.82 -16.49
N GLY A 147 10.55 8.74 -17.17
CA GLY A 147 11.54 7.91 -17.89
C GLY A 147 12.40 6.99 -17.00
N LYS A 148 12.24 7.08 -15.65
CA LYS A 148 12.96 6.20 -14.71
C LYS A 148 12.00 5.33 -13.90
N THR A 149 10.92 5.92 -13.37
CA THR A 149 10.03 5.25 -12.43
C THR A 149 8.93 4.48 -13.16
N GLY A 150 8.88 3.15 -12.98
CA GLY A 150 7.71 2.35 -13.30
C GLY A 150 6.70 2.40 -12.15
N ALA A 151 5.41 2.53 -12.46
CA ALA A 151 4.37 2.60 -11.45
C ALA A 151 3.26 1.57 -11.70
N VAL A 152 2.87 0.87 -10.63
CA VAL A 152 1.67 0.03 -10.60
C VAL A 152 0.81 0.51 -9.43
N VAL A 153 -0.38 1.01 -9.72
CA VAL A 153 -1.25 1.64 -8.73
C VAL A 153 -2.64 1.01 -8.76
N ASN A 154 -3.15 0.68 -7.59
CA ASN A 154 -4.52 0.20 -7.45
C ASN A 154 -5.50 1.35 -7.72
N ALA A 155 -6.28 1.21 -8.78
CA ALA A 155 -7.29 2.19 -9.19
C ALA A 155 -8.62 2.06 -8.43
N HIS A 156 -8.71 1.18 -7.43
CA HIS A 156 -9.92 1.09 -6.61
C HIS A 156 -10.15 2.41 -5.85
N GLN A 157 -11.35 2.94 -5.96
CA GLN A 157 -11.72 4.19 -5.32
C GLN A 157 -11.87 4.00 -3.81
N THR A 158 -11.02 4.67 -3.05
CA THR A 158 -11.13 4.73 -1.59
C THR A 158 -11.52 6.16 -1.22
N THR A 159 -12.61 6.31 -0.47
CA THR A 159 -13.07 7.63 0.00
C THR A 159 -12.06 8.23 0.98
N THR A 160 -11.76 9.52 0.80
CA THR A 160 -10.92 10.29 1.71
C THR A 160 -11.74 10.92 2.84
N GLY A 161 -11.07 11.55 3.82
CA GLY A 161 -11.73 12.31 4.87
C GLY A 161 -12.60 13.47 4.36
N ASP A 162 -12.38 13.94 3.14
CA ASP A 162 -13.16 15.01 2.54
C ASP A 162 -14.61 14.59 2.25
N PHE A 163 -14.84 13.30 2.02
CA PHE A 163 -16.19 12.74 1.87
C PHE A 163 -17.08 12.99 3.11
N THR A 164 -16.49 13.13 4.28
CA THR A 164 -17.27 13.44 5.51
C THR A 164 -17.80 14.86 5.53
N ARG A 165 -17.23 15.75 4.74
CA ARG A 165 -17.64 17.17 4.62
C ARG A 165 -18.52 17.41 3.41
N ASP A 166 -18.28 16.64 2.35
CA ASP A 166 -19.04 16.71 1.09
C ASP A 166 -19.34 15.27 0.62
N THR A 167 -20.56 14.83 0.79
CA THR A 167 -21.03 13.49 0.41
C THR A 167 -21.06 13.26 -1.11
N GLU A 168 -21.09 14.34 -1.88
CA GLU A 168 -21.03 14.31 -3.35
C GLU A 168 -19.60 14.42 -3.89
N PHE A 169 -18.61 14.49 -2.99
CA PHE A 169 -17.21 14.58 -3.36
C PHE A 169 -16.78 13.39 -4.21
N LYS A 170 -16.24 13.68 -5.38
CA LYS A 170 -15.66 12.71 -6.31
C LYS A 170 -14.19 13.01 -6.52
N LEU A 171 -13.37 12.01 -6.36
CA LEU A 171 -11.95 12.13 -6.70
C LEU A 171 -11.80 12.27 -8.23
N PRO A 172 -10.99 13.20 -8.71
CA PRO A 172 -10.77 13.40 -10.15
C PRO A 172 -9.80 12.35 -10.70
N PHE A 173 -10.23 11.08 -10.72
CA PHE A 173 -9.38 9.94 -11.12
C PHE A 173 -8.77 10.08 -12.51
N ASP A 174 -9.47 10.75 -13.44
CA ASP A 174 -8.97 10.99 -14.80
C ASP A 174 -7.77 11.95 -14.82
N ARG A 175 -7.47 12.61 -13.71
CA ARG A 175 -6.38 13.59 -13.56
C ARG A 175 -5.27 13.10 -12.63
N LEU A 176 -5.49 12.00 -11.94
CA LEU A 176 -4.55 11.36 -11.02
C LEU A 176 -3.80 10.23 -11.72
#